data_291165d8e6f1fb33e8afafa4b82762c4
#
_entry.id   291165d8e6f1fb33e8afafa4b82762c4
#
_cell.length_a   1.000
_cell.length_b   1.000
_cell.length_c   1.000
_cell.angle_alpha   90.00
_cell.angle_beta   90.00
_cell.angle_gamma   90.00
#
_symmetry.space_group_name_H-M   'P 1'
#
loop_
_entity.id
_entity.type
_entity.pdbx_description
1 polymer ?
#
loop_
_entity_poly.entity_id
_entity_poly.type
_entity_poly.pdbx_seq_one_letter_code
_entity_poly.pdbx_strand_id
1 'polypeptide(L)'
;MMTILTSGNILLIGSILLFVSIAVSKTSARFGVPTLLLFLFVGMLFGSDGLGIEFNDMRGAQFVGMIALCIILFSGGMDTKFAEIKPVLGPGLVLSTVGVLLTAIFTGIFVWWLSGMTWSNVGFAFLPSLLLAATMSSTDSASVFAILRSQNINLKYNLRPMLELESGSNDPMAYMLTIVLIQFICGEVSGASSILLSFGQQFLFGGAIGYGVGKLAVYIINKLNLDNKSLYSVFMLAVAFFTFAFTDLFKGNGYLAVYIAGMIIGNSKIANRKEVATFFDGLTWLFQIVMFILLGLLVNPKEMLNAAPVALLIGTFMILIGRPLSVFISLLPFRNLTKRSRFYISWVGLRGAVPIIFATYPVVAGIEGSNHIFNIVFFITLLSLILQGTTLPLFAHKLGLSAPMEKSGNDFGVELPDEIDTELTDLTVTPEMIVDGDTLKEMTLPEGALVMIVKRGKEFLVPNGSLHLQVGDKLLLISEGEKNK
;
A
#
# COMPACT_ATOMS: atom_id res chain seq x y z
N MET A 1 -34.79 -15.14 -17.27
CA MET A 1 -33.83 -14.90 -16.19
C MET A 1 -33.79 -13.39 -16.00
N MET A 2 -34.37 -12.88 -14.90
CA MET A 2 -34.41 -11.43 -14.64
C MET A 2 -32.99 -10.93 -14.53
N THR A 3 -32.61 -9.93 -15.31
CA THR A 3 -31.34 -9.21 -15.14
C THR A 3 -31.32 -8.57 -13.75
N ILE A 4 -30.69 -9.25 -12.80
CA ILE A 4 -30.54 -8.78 -11.42
C ILE A 4 -29.80 -7.43 -11.36
N LEU A 5 -29.10 -7.08 -12.43
CA LEU A 5 -28.30 -5.85 -12.57
C LEU A 5 -29.07 -4.73 -13.29
N THR A 6 -30.19 -4.28 -12.73
CA THR A 6 -30.69 -2.94 -13.05
C THR A 6 -29.91 -1.89 -12.28
N SER A 7 -29.82 -0.64 -12.79
CA SER A 7 -29.07 0.45 -12.13
C SER A 7 -29.46 0.65 -10.67
N GLY A 8 -30.74 0.47 -10.31
CA GLY A 8 -31.22 0.55 -8.94
C GLY A 8 -30.73 -0.60 -8.07
N ASN A 9 -30.70 -1.81 -8.61
CA ASN A 9 -30.22 -2.99 -7.88
C ASN A 9 -28.72 -2.92 -7.65
N ILE A 10 -27.92 -2.39 -8.58
CA ILE A 10 -26.49 -2.19 -8.43
C ILE A 10 -26.20 -1.25 -7.24
N LEU A 11 -26.93 -0.15 -7.13
CA LEU A 11 -26.78 0.79 -6.02
C LEU A 11 -27.17 0.14 -4.68
N LEU A 12 -28.27 -0.61 -4.64
CA LEU A 12 -28.71 -1.31 -3.43
C LEU A 12 -27.68 -2.37 -3.01
N ILE A 13 -27.25 -3.22 -3.94
CA ILE A 13 -26.26 -4.27 -3.68
C ILE A 13 -24.93 -3.64 -3.24
N GLY A 14 -24.44 -2.63 -3.94
CA GLY A 14 -23.21 -1.92 -3.61
C GLY A 14 -23.26 -1.28 -2.22
N SER A 15 -24.39 -0.66 -1.84
CA SER A 15 -24.56 -0.09 -0.50
C SER A 15 -24.59 -1.16 0.58
N ILE A 16 -25.28 -2.28 0.37
CA ILE A 16 -25.31 -3.41 1.32
C ILE A 16 -23.87 -3.98 1.49
N LEU A 17 -23.15 -4.20 0.39
CA LEU A 17 -21.79 -4.70 0.43
C LEU A 17 -20.86 -3.77 1.20
N LEU A 18 -20.96 -2.46 1.02
CA LEU A 18 -20.21 -1.48 1.79
C LEU A 18 -20.58 -1.50 3.28
N PHE A 19 -21.86 -1.54 3.62
CA PHE A 19 -22.31 -1.64 5.02
C PHE A 19 -21.78 -2.90 5.70
N VAL A 20 -21.93 -4.07 5.05
CA VAL A 20 -21.44 -5.35 5.58
C VAL A 20 -19.92 -5.29 5.75
N SER A 21 -19.19 -4.77 4.79
CA SER A 21 -17.72 -4.66 4.85
C SER A 21 -17.26 -3.78 6.00
N ILE A 22 -17.89 -2.61 6.21
CA ILE A 22 -17.57 -1.72 7.33
C ILE A 22 -17.90 -2.39 8.67
N ALA A 23 -19.04 -3.07 8.77
CA ALA A 23 -19.42 -3.79 9.99
C ALA A 23 -18.43 -4.92 10.32
N VAL A 24 -18.00 -5.66 9.30
CA VAL A 24 -17.04 -6.77 9.42
C VAL A 24 -15.65 -6.26 9.75
N SER A 25 -15.25 -5.08 9.26
CA SER A 25 -13.92 -4.49 9.55
C SER A 25 -13.71 -4.27 11.05
N LYS A 26 -14.75 -3.91 11.81
CA LYS A 26 -14.68 -3.78 13.27
C LYS A 26 -14.35 -5.11 13.97
N THR A 27 -14.74 -6.21 13.37
CA THR A 27 -14.52 -7.57 13.88
C THR A 27 -13.08 -8.04 13.63
N SER A 28 -12.46 -7.58 12.53
CA SER A 28 -11.07 -7.86 12.17
C SER A 28 -10.08 -7.58 13.30
N ALA A 29 -10.21 -6.42 13.95
CA ALA A 29 -9.33 -6.02 15.06
C ALA A 29 -9.37 -6.97 16.26
N ARG A 30 -10.48 -7.68 16.47
CA ARG A 30 -10.64 -8.65 17.58
C ARG A 30 -9.97 -9.99 17.29
N PHE A 31 -9.98 -10.44 16.04
CA PHE A 31 -9.49 -11.76 15.65
C PHE A 31 -8.08 -11.75 15.02
N GLY A 32 -7.48 -10.58 14.84
CA GLY A 32 -6.14 -10.45 14.22
C GLY A 32 -6.12 -10.89 12.75
N VAL A 33 -7.28 -10.93 12.09
CA VAL A 33 -7.40 -11.28 10.67
C VAL A 33 -7.25 -10.01 9.83
N PRO A 34 -6.49 -10.02 8.72
CA PRO A 34 -6.42 -8.86 7.84
C PRO A 34 -7.81 -8.41 7.36
N THR A 35 -8.13 -7.12 7.55
CA THR A 35 -9.45 -6.56 7.19
C THR A 35 -9.76 -6.76 5.70
N LEU A 36 -8.74 -6.64 4.85
CA LEU A 36 -8.87 -6.80 3.40
C LEU A 36 -9.29 -8.23 3.00
N LEU A 37 -8.84 -9.24 3.75
CA LEU A 37 -9.29 -10.62 3.57
C LEU A 37 -10.79 -10.75 3.81
N LEU A 38 -11.31 -10.04 4.81
CA LEU A 38 -12.75 -10.07 5.12
C LEU A 38 -13.58 -9.43 3.99
N PHE A 39 -13.10 -8.35 3.37
CA PHE A 39 -13.77 -7.75 2.22
C PHE A 39 -13.81 -8.71 1.03
N LEU A 40 -12.73 -9.43 0.80
CA LEU A 40 -12.67 -10.46 -0.23
C LEU A 40 -13.69 -11.59 0.02
N PHE A 41 -13.77 -12.06 1.27
CA PHE A 41 -14.78 -13.07 1.67
C PHE A 41 -16.21 -12.55 1.54
N VAL A 42 -16.47 -11.28 1.86
CA VAL A 42 -17.79 -10.67 1.62
C VAL A 42 -18.12 -10.73 0.14
N GLY A 43 -17.19 -10.34 -0.75
CA GLY A 43 -17.38 -10.46 -2.20
C GLY A 43 -17.67 -11.89 -2.64
N MET A 44 -16.91 -12.88 -2.16
CA MET A 44 -17.13 -14.31 -2.49
C MET A 44 -18.48 -14.81 -1.98
N LEU A 45 -18.93 -14.40 -0.78
CA LEU A 45 -20.20 -14.79 -0.20
C LEU A 45 -21.39 -14.28 -1.02
N PHE A 46 -21.27 -13.08 -1.57
CA PHE A 46 -22.31 -12.51 -2.43
C PHE A 46 -22.19 -12.96 -3.88
N GLY A 47 -21.07 -13.53 -4.29
CA GLY A 47 -20.78 -13.98 -5.65
C GLY A 47 -21.65 -15.15 -6.15
N SER A 48 -21.30 -15.68 -7.31
CA SER A 48 -22.04 -16.69 -8.07
C SER A 48 -22.34 -17.97 -7.28
N ASP A 49 -21.38 -18.47 -6.52
CA ASP A 49 -21.50 -19.68 -5.70
C ASP A 49 -22.11 -19.43 -4.31
N GLY A 50 -22.26 -18.14 -3.90
CA GLY A 50 -22.87 -17.76 -2.62
C GLY A 50 -24.32 -17.30 -2.78
N LEU A 51 -24.57 -16.00 -2.71
CA LEU A 51 -25.91 -15.41 -2.85
C LEU A 51 -26.37 -15.24 -4.31
N GLY A 52 -25.58 -15.68 -5.30
CA GLY A 52 -25.96 -15.76 -6.70
C GLY A 52 -25.82 -14.45 -7.49
N ILE A 53 -25.00 -13.50 -7.04
CA ILE A 53 -24.67 -12.33 -7.83
C ILE A 53 -23.61 -12.72 -8.86
N GLU A 54 -24.00 -12.83 -10.11
CA GLU A 54 -23.09 -13.10 -11.21
C GLU A 54 -22.43 -11.80 -11.67
N PHE A 55 -21.13 -11.67 -11.44
CA PHE A 55 -20.29 -10.60 -11.94
C PHE A 55 -19.12 -11.20 -12.76
N ASN A 56 -19.28 -11.20 -14.08
CA ASN A 56 -18.32 -11.82 -15.01
C ASN A 56 -17.61 -10.80 -15.91
N ASP A 57 -17.62 -9.52 -15.53
CA ASP A 57 -16.99 -8.45 -16.32
C ASP A 57 -15.53 -8.23 -15.91
N MET A 58 -14.63 -9.02 -16.54
CA MET A 58 -13.18 -8.88 -16.32
C MET A 58 -12.64 -7.51 -16.76
N ARG A 59 -13.20 -6.91 -17.83
CA ARG A 59 -12.78 -5.58 -18.29
C ARG A 59 -13.19 -4.49 -17.32
N GLY A 60 -14.42 -4.55 -16.83
CA GLY A 60 -14.92 -3.64 -15.80
C GLY A 60 -14.12 -3.75 -14.51
N ALA A 61 -13.82 -4.97 -14.05
CA ALA A 61 -12.97 -5.20 -12.86
C ALA A 61 -11.55 -4.67 -13.05
N GLN A 62 -10.93 -4.89 -14.22
CA GLN A 62 -9.64 -4.34 -14.57
C GLN A 62 -9.64 -2.81 -14.54
N PHE A 63 -10.68 -2.17 -15.11
CA PHE A 63 -10.80 -0.71 -15.13
C PHE A 63 -10.95 -0.13 -13.71
N VAL A 64 -11.81 -0.71 -12.87
CA VAL A 64 -11.95 -0.29 -11.48
C VAL A 64 -10.65 -0.52 -10.71
N GLY A 65 -9.99 -1.66 -10.93
CA GLY A 65 -8.67 -1.96 -10.35
C GLY A 65 -7.60 -0.95 -10.77
N MET A 66 -7.60 -0.51 -12.03
CA MET A 66 -6.69 0.52 -12.54
C MET A 66 -6.92 1.86 -11.83
N ILE A 67 -8.15 2.31 -11.68
CA ILE A 67 -8.50 3.53 -10.94
C ILE A 67 -8.06 3.41 -9.48
N ALA A 68 -8.39 2.29 -8.83
CA ALA A 68 -8.02 2.03 -7.45
C ALA A 68 -6.50 2.10 -7.25
N LEU A 69 -5.76 1.42 -8.12
CA LEU A 69 -4.30 1.39 -8.02
C LEU A 69 -3.65 2.75 -8.29
N CYS A 70 -4.20 3.56 -9.22
CA CYS A 70 -3.77 4.94 -9.41
C CYS A 70 -3.91 5.77 -8.13
N ILE A 71 -5.06 5.68 -7.46
CA ILE A 71 -5.34 6.43 -6.23
C ILE A 71 -4.43 5.94 -5.09
N ILE A 72 -4.32 4.63 -4.90
CA ILE A 72 -3.50 4.01 -3.85
C ILE A 72 -2.01 4.37 -4.02
N LEU A 73 -1.48 4.27 -5.24
CA LEU A 73 -0.09 4.61 -5.52
C LEU A 73 0.20 6.11 -5.40
N PHE A 74 -0.74 6.96 -5.82
CA PHE A 74 -0.59 8.41 -5.65
C PHE A 74 -0.58 8.80 -4.17
N SER A 75 -1.52 8.27 -3.37
CA SER A 75 -1.58 8.47 -1.92
C SER A 75 -0.33 7.92 -1.23
N GLY A 76 0.05 6.67 -1.54
CA GLY A 76 1.26 6.05 -0.99
C GLY A 76 2.55 6.82 -1.36
N GLY A 77 2.60 7.38 -2.58
CA GLY A 77 3.67 8.29 -2.98
C GLY A 77 3.70 9.56 -2.15
N MET A 78 2.54 10.20 -1.90
CA MET A 78 2.46 11.40 -1.04
C MET A 78 2.89 11.13 0.39
N ASP A 79 2.62 9.95 0.93
CA ASP A 79 2.98 9.55 2.29
C ASP A 79 4.47 9.20 2.42
N THR A 80 5.14 8.88 1.30
CA THR A 80 6.55 8.50 1.27
C THR A 80 7.46 9.71 1.46
N LYS A 81 8.05 9.85 2.65
CA LYS A 81 8.94 10.97 2.97
C LYS A 81 10.37 10.72 2.52
N PHE A 82 10.93 11.62 1.71
CA PHE A 82 12.31 11.53 1.20
C PHE A 82 13.34 11.40 2.32
N ALA A 83 13.17 12.10 3.41
CA ALA A 83 14.10 12.04 4.55
C ALA A 83 14.18 10.63 5.15
N GLU A 84 13.04 9.93 5.24
CA GLU A 84 12.95 8.59 5.82
C GLU A 84 13.47 7.51 4.85
N ILE A 85 13.22 7.65 3.54
CA ILE A 85 13.64 6.66 2.55
C ILE A 85 15.11 6.82 2.10
N LYS A 86 15.69 8.01 2.24
CA LYS A 86 17.09 8.30 1.80
C LYS A 86 18.12 7.26 2.30
N PRO A 87 18.12 6.83 3.57
CA PRO A 87 19.06 5.82 4.06
C PRO A 87 18.85 4.43 3.47
N VAL A 88 17.65 4.13 2.99
CA VAL A 88 17.24 2.81 2.49
C VAL A 88 16.93 2.80 0.99
N LEU A 89 17.25 3.89 0.29
CA LEU A 89 16.95 4.04 -1.14
C LEU A 89 17.60 2.94 -1.98
N GLY A 90 18.87 2.64 -1.75
CA GLY A 90 19.59 1.59 -2.49
C GLY A 90 18.96 0.21 -2.31
N PRO A 91 18.85 -0.32 -1.09
CA PRO A 91 18.25 -1.64 -0.87
C PRO A 91 16.78 -1.70 -1.28
N GLY A 92 15.99 -0.63 -1.06
CA GLY A 92 14.59 -0.58 -1.46
C GLY A 92 14.39 -0.66 -2.98
N LEU A 93 15.16 0.13 -3.75
CA LEU A 93 15.10 0.09 -5.22
C LEU A 93 15.59 -1.23 -5.80
N VAL A 94 16.63 -1.83 -5.24
CA VAL A 94 17.10 -3.15 -5.71
C VAL A 94 16.06 -4.25 -5.41
N LEU A 95 15.39 -4.19 -4.27
CA LEU A 95 14.30 -5.12 -3.96
C LEU A 95 13.10 -4.96 -4.90
N SER A 96 12.69 -3.72 -5.18
CA SER A 96 11.54 -3.44 -6.04
C SER A 96 11.80 -3.70 -7.53
N THR A 97 13.05 -3.79 -7.96
CA THR A 97 13.44 -4.06 -9.36
C THR A 97 14.01 -5.48 -9.52
N VAL A 98 15.24 -5.68 -9.08
CA VAL A 98 15.93 -6.98 -9.18
C VAL A 98 15.22 -8.05 -8.36
N GLY A 99 14.74 -7.71 -7.15
CA GLY A 99 14.00 -8.65 -6.29
C GLY A 99 12.71 -9.13 -6.94
N VAL A 100 11.95 -8.23 -7.57
CA VAL A 100 10.73 -8.57 -8.33
C VAL A 100 11.06 -9.46 -9.51
N LEU A 101 12.06 -9.11 -10.31
CA LEU A 101 12.50 -9.90 -11.46
C LEU A 101 12.95 -11.31 -11.04
N LEU A 102 13.79 -11.42 -10.02
CA LEU A 102 14.26 -12.73 -9.52
C LEU A 102 13.11 -13.55 -8.95
N THR A 103 12.15 -12.93 -8.24
CA THR A 103 10.97 -13.63 -7.73
C THR A 103 10.14 -14.20 -8.88
N ALA A 104 9.92 -13.40 -9.94
CA ALA A 104 9.22 -13.84 -11.14
C ALA A 104 9.96 -14.98 -11.86
N ILE A 105 11.28 -14.88 -12.01
CA ILE A 105 12.08 -15.91 -12.66
C ILE A 105 12.07 -17.23 -11.86
N PHE A 106 12.38 -17.20 -10.56
CA PHE A 106 12.43 -18.43 -9.75
C PHE A 106 11.06 -19.10 -9.65
N THR A 107 10.01 -18.30 -9.42
CA THR A 107 8.65 -18.84 -9.36
C THR A 107 8.19 -19.33 -10.74
N GLY A 108 8.48 -18.59 -11.83
CA GLY A 108 8.13 -18.99 -13.18
C GLY A 108 8.80 -20.28 -13.64
N ILE A 109 10.09 -20.45 -13.33
CA ILE A 109 10.81 -21.72 -13.59
C ILE A 109 10.17 -22.87 -12.82
N PHE A 110 9.81 -22.65 -11.54
CA PHE A 110 9.13 -23.67 -10.74
C PHE A 110 7.76 -24.03 -11.31
N VAL A 111 6.97 -23.04 -11.72
CA VAL A 111 5.65 -23.26 -12.37
C VAL A 111 5.81 -24.04 -13.66
N TRP A 112 6.78 -23.69 -14.50
CA TRP A 112 7.05 -24.40 -15.75
C TRP A 112 7.47 -25.86 -15.49
N TRP A 113 8.36 -26.09 -14.53
CA TRP A 113 8.77 -27.45 -14.13
C TRP A 113 7.57 -28.25 -13.61
N LEU A 114 6.73 -27.66 -12.76
CA LEU A 114 5.52 -28.28 -12.23
C LEU A 114 4.52 -28.60 -13.33
N SER A 115 4.38 -27.71 -14.32
CA SER A 115 3.47 -27.89 -15.48
C SER A 115 3.87 -29.03 -16.38
N GLY A 116 5.15 -29.47 -16.38
CA GLY A 116 5.61 -30.68 -17.07
C GLY A 116 5.18 -31.96 -16.39
N MET A 117 4.61 -31.92 -15.19
CA MET A 117 4.16 -33.13 -14.47
C MET A 117 2.72 -33.48 -14.88
N THR A 118 2.47 -34.74 -15.23
CA THR A 118 1.16 -35.21 -15.74
C THR A 118 0.01 -35.05 -14.77
N TRP A 119 0.27 -35.01 -13.47
CA TRP A 119 -0.77 -34.84 -12.43
C TRP A 119 -1.16 -33.38 -12.16
N SER A 120 -0.36 -32.43 -12.64
CA SER A 120 -0.60 -30.99 -12.33
C SER A 120 -1.79 -30.40 -13.09
N ASN A 121 -2.16 -30.99 -14.24
CA ASN A 121 -3.19 -30.49 -15.17
C ASN A 121 -3.07 -29.00 -15.55
N VAL A 122 -1.88 -28.39 -15.36
CA VAL A 122 -1.67 -26.95 -15.62
C VAL A 122 -1.20 -26.73 -17.06
N GLY A 123 -0.27 -27.53 -17.55
CA GLY A 123 0.17 -27.56 -18.94
C GLY A 123 0.75 -26.24 -19.48
N PHE A 124 1.21 -25.33 -18.62
CA PHE A 124 1.73 -24.05 -19.08
C PHE A 124 3.09 -24.18 -19.76
N ALA A 125 3.21 -23.56 -20.95
CA ALA A 125 4.51 -23.32 -21.54
C ALA A 125 5.33 -22.33 -20.69
N PHE A 126 6.61 -22.16 -21.03
CA PHE A 126 7.54 -21.35 -20.24
C PHE A 126 7.05 -19.89 -20.07
N LEU A 127 6.57 -19.25 -21.15
CA LEU A 127 6.14 -17.85 -21.10
C LEU A 127 4.87 -17.63 -20.26
N PRO A 128 3.78 -18.41 -20.39
CA PRO A 128 2.65 -18.33 -19.47
C PRO A 128 3.00 -18.61 -18.01
N SER A 129 3.97 -19.53 -17.77
CA SER A 129 4.47 -19.77 -16.39
C SER A 129 5.18 -18.55 -15.82
N LEU A 130 5.98 -17.87 -16.64
CA LEU A 130 6.65 -16.63 -16.24
C LEU A 130 5.66 -15.50 -16.07
N LEU A 131 4.62 -15.43 -16.91
CA LEU A 131 3.53 -14.44 -16.80
C LEU A 131 2.75 -14.60 -15.48
N LEU A 132 2.37 -15.82 -15.10
CA LEU A 132 1.76 -16.10 -13.81
C LEU A 132 2.66 -15.61 -12.67
N ALA A 133 3.95 -15.91 -12.71
CA ALA A 133 4.89 -15.48 -11.69
C ALA A 133 5.09 -13.96 -11.66
N ALA A 134 5.07 -13.30 -12.82
CA ALA A 134 5.18 -11.85 -12.94
C ALA A 134 3.97 -11.12 -12.30
N THR A 135 2.74 -11.57 -12.56
CA THR A 135 1.54 -11.00 -11.93
C THR A 135 1.58 -11.08 -10.42
N MET A 136 2.24 -12.10 -9.87
CA MET A 136 2.36 -12.34 -8.43
C MET A 136 3.61 -11.74 -7.80
N SER A 137 4.48 -11.08 -8.54
CA SER A 137 5.77 -10.62 -8.01
C SER A 137 5.66 -9.35 -7.13
N SER A 138 4.55 -8.60 -7.21
CA SER A 138 4.25 -7.43 -6.37
C SER A 138 3.95 -7.83 -4.93
N THR A 139 4.23 -6.94 -3.95
CA THR A 139 3.96 -7.12 -2.52
C THR A 139 3.17 -5.94 -1.97
N ASP A 140 2.34 -6.16 -0.96
CA ASP A 140 1.42 -5.17 -0.39
C ASP A 140 1.87 -4.73 1.01
N SER A 141 2.60 -3.61 1.10
CA SER A 141 3.00 -3.03 2.37
C SER A 141 1.86 -2.31 3.11
N ALA A 142 0.86 -1.82 2.40
CA ALA A 142 -0.28 -1.15 3.04
C ALA A 142 -1.01 -2.10 4.00
N SER A 143 -1.28 -3.33 3.54
CA SER A 143 -1.83 -4.40 4.38
C SER A 143 -0.89 -4.77 5.53
N VAL A 144 0.41 -4.86 5.28
CA VAL A 144 1.41 -5.16 6.31
C VAL A 144 1.38 -4.12 7.43
N PHE A 145 1.43 -2.84 7.09
CA PHE A 145 1.41 -1.78 8.10
C PHE A 145 0.06 -1.60 8.78
N ALA A 146 -1.04 -1.90 8.10
CA ALA A 146 -2.36 -1.95 8.74
C ALA A 146 -2.40 -3.03 9.84
N ILE A 147 -1.85 -4.22 9.58
CA ILE A 147 -1.75 -5.31 10.55
C ILE A 147 -0.83 -4.93 11.72
N LEU A 148 0.37 -4.40 11.45
CA LEU A 148 1.31 -4.01 12.49
C LEU A 148 0.77 -2.88 13.37
N ARG A 149 0.12 -1.87 12.76
CA ARG A 149 -0.53 -0.77 13.48
C ARG A 149 -1.66 -1.24 14.38
N SER A 150 -2.47 -2.20 13.95
CA SER A 150 -3.56 -2.75 14.76
C SER A 150 -3.06 -3.42 16.05
N GLN A 151 -1.78 -3.82 16.08
CA GLN A 151 -1.12 -4.44 17.22
C GLN A 151 -0.10 -3.50 17.92
N ASN A 152 -0.09 -2.22 17.59
CA ASN A 152 0.83 -1.21 18.13
C ASN A 152 2.32 -1.58 17.96
N ILE A 153 2.66 -2.21 16.83
CA ILE A 153 4.03 -2.62 16.51
C ILE A 153 4.63 -1.68 15.46
N ASN A 154 5.79 -1.10 15.76
CA ASN A 154 6.68 -0.46 14.80
C ASN A 154 7.89 -1.38 14.51
N LEU A 155 8.63 -1.09 13.46
CA LEU A 155 9.79 -1.87 13.03
C LEU A 155 11.09 -1.09 13.25
N LYS A 156 12.13 -1.79 13.78
CA LYS A 156 13.48 -1.26 13.96
C LYS A 156 14.25 -1.20 12.63
N TYR A 157 15.41 -0.50 12.65
CA TYR A 157 16.41 -0.48 11.56
C TYR A 157 15.89 0.07 10.24
N ASN A 158 15.00 1.05 10.27
CA ASN A 158 14.40 1.66 9.07
C ASN A 158 13.75 0.63 8.12
N LEU A 159 13.28 -0.50 8.68
CA LEU A 159 12.60 -1.52 7.87
C LEU A 159 11.27 -1.01 7.33
N ARG A 160 10.57 -0.14 8.08
CA ARG A 160 9.31 0.43 7.64
C ARG A 160 9.48 1.24 6.36
N PRO A 161 10.29 2.32 6.30
CA PRO A 161 10.45 3.10 5.07
C PRO A 161 11.04 2.26 3.92
N MET A 162 11.85 1.23 4.20
CA MET A 162 12.36 0.34 3.16
C MET A 162 11.26 -0.51 2.53
N LEU A 163 10.34 -1.08 3.33
CA LEU A 163 9.22 -1.87 2.85
C LEU A 163 8.16 -1.00 2.14
N GLU A 164 7.94 0.24 2.61
CA GLU A 164 7.08 1.22 1.94
C GLU A 164 7.63 1.56 0.55
N LEU A 165 8.92 1.86 0.44
CA LEU A 165 9.57 2.14 -0.84
C LEU A 165 9.56 0.92 -1.76
N GLU A 166 9.85 -0.27 -1.23
CA GLU A 166 9.79 -1.52 -2.00
C GLU A 166 8.41 -1.70 -2.62
N SER A 167 7.37 -1.67 -1.79
CA SER A 167 6.01 -1.94 -2.23
C SER A 167 5.47 -0.89 -3.21
N GLY A 168 5.68 0.41 -2.94
CA GLY A 168 5.23 1.45 -3.87
C GLY A 168 5.91 1.40 -5.24
N SER A 169 7.12 0.80 -5.31
CA SER A 169 7.89 0.69 -6.55
C SER A 169 7.78 -0.68 -7.22
N ASN A 170 7.42 -1.74 -6.49
CA ASN A 170 7.32 -3.09 -7.05
C ASN A 170 6.05 -3.32 -7.87
N ASP A 171 4.94 -2.64 -7.54
CA ASP A 171 3.70 -2.71 -8.32
C ASP A 171 3.91 -2.23 -9.76
N PRO A 172 4.51 -1.02 -9.99
CA PRO A 172 4.90 -0.62 -11.33
C PRO A 172 5.81 -1.62 -12.04
N MET A 173 6.76 -2.25 -11.33
CA MET A 173 7.68 -3.21 -11.92
C MET A 173 6.98 -4.51 -12.31
N ALA A 174 6.11 -5.05 -11.45
CA ALA A 174 5.30 -6.23 -11.75
C ALA A 174 4.34 -5.99 -12.93
N TYR A 175 3.76 -4.78 -13.00
CA TYR A 175 2.96 -4.35 -14.16
C TYR A 175 3.79 -4.37 -15.45
N MET A 176 4.99 -3.76 -15.44
CA MET A 176 5.88 -3.77 -16.60
C MET A 176 6.19 -5.18 -17.08
N LEU A 177 6.56 -6.07 -16.15
CA LEU A 177 6.82 -7.48 -16.47
C LEU A 177 5.60 -8.15 -17.08
N THR A 178 4.43 -7.95 -16.50
CA THR A 178 3.16 -8.52 -16.97
C THR A 178 2.85 -8.05 -18.38
N ILE A 179 2.89 -6.74 -18.65
CA ILE A 179 2.56 -6.19 -19.96
C ILE A 179 3.56 -6.63 -21.04
N VAL A 180 4.87 -6.59 -20.74
CA VAL A 180 5.89 -7.02 -21.71
C VAL A 180 5.75 -8.51 -22.06
N LEU A 181 5.44 -9.36 -21.07
CA LEU A 181 5.21 -10.78 -21.31
C LEU A 181 3.92 -11.02 -22.13
N ILE A 182 2.85 -10.27 -21.89
CA ILE A 182 1.62 -10.31 -22.69
C ILE A 182 1.93 -9.92 -24.16
N GLN A 183 2.61 -8.80 -24.37
CA GLN A 183 3.01 -8.32 -25.70
C GLN A 183 3.88 -9.35 -26.44
N PHE A 184 4.78 -10.02 -25.71
CA PHE A 184 5.63 -11.06 -26.28
C PHE A 184 4.82 -12.31 -26.65
N ILE A 185 3.89 -12.77 -25.81
CA ILE A 185 3.02 -13.92 -26.06
C ILE A 185 2.08 -13.63 -27.24
N CYS A 186 1.54 -12.41 -27.32
CA CYS A 186 0.66 -11.96 -28.43
C CYS A 186 1.44 -11.66 -29.73
N GLY A 187 2.77 -11.71 -29.73
CA GLY A 187 3.60 -11.46 -30.92
C GLY A 187 3.75 -9.98 -31.31
N GLU A 188 3.35 -9.05 -30.45
CA GLU A 188 3.52 -7.62 -30.67
C GLU A 188 4.96 -7.15 -30.54
N VAL A 189 5.74 -7.87 -29.71
CA VAL A 189 7.16 -7.62 -29.47
C VAL A 189 7.93 -8.91 -29.74
N SER A 190 9.01 -8.84 -30.53
CA SER A 190 9.82 -10.00 -30.87
C SER A 190 11.32 -9.69 -30.67
N GLY A 191 12.01 -10.64 -30.02
CA GLY A 191 13.45 -10.56 -29.78
C GLY A 191 13.83 -9.78 -28.50
N ALA A 192 15.02 -10.09 -27.97
CA ALA A 192 15.53 -9.54 -26.70
C ALA A 192 15.73 -8.01 -26.75
N SER A 193 16.13 -7.45 -27.89
CA SER A 193 16.33 -6.00 -28.06
C SER A 193 15.03 -5.23 -27.90
N SER A 194 13.93 -5.73 -28.47
CA SER A 194 12.62 -5.07 -28.39
C SER A 194 12.03 -5.15 -26.98
N ILE A 195 12.25 -6.28 -26.27
CA ILE A 195 11.90 -6.41 -24.85
C ILE A 195 12.63 -5.37 -24.02
N LEU A 196 13.96 -5.27 -24.17
CA LEU A 196 14.78 -4.32 -23.43
C LEU A 196 14.40 -2.86 -23.73
N LEU A 197 14.08 -2.57 -24.99
CA LEU A 197 13.57 -1.26 -25.42
C LEU A 197 12.24 -0.93 -24.76
N SER A 198 11.28 -1.88 -24.74
CA SER A 198 9.98 -1.69 -24.11
C SER A 198 10.14 -1.42 -22.61
N PHE A 199 11.00 -2.16 -21.91
CA PHE A 199 11.34 -1.88 -20.51
C PHE A 199 11.94 -0.49 -20.33
N GLY A 200 12.91 -0.14 -21.17
CA GLY A 200 13.56 1.17 -21.12
C GLY A 200 12.59 2.32 -21.35
N GLN A 201 11.68 2.18 -22.33
CA GLN A 201 10.64 3.17 -22.59
C GLN A 201 9.68 3.32 -21.41
N GLN A 202 9.16 2.24 -20.88
CA GLN A 202 8.24 2.27 -19.75
C GLN A 202 8.87 2.95 -18.53
N PHE A 203 10.12 2.65 -18.24
CA PHE A 203 10.84 3.22 -17.10
C PHE A 203 11.17 4.71 -17.32
N LEU A 204 11.70 5.05 -18.51
CA LEU A 204 12.12 6.41 -18.83
C LEU A 204 10.93 7.38 -18.88
N PHE A 205 9.89 7.03 -19.64
CA PHE A 205 8.71 7.89 -19.74
C PHE A 205 7.92 7.92 -18.44
N GLY A 206 7.80 6.79 -17.73
CA GLY A 206 7.20 6.75 -16.41
C GLY A 206 7.89 7.69 -15.42
N GLY A 207 9.21 7.61 -15.35
CA GLY A 207 10.02 8.48 -14.49
C GLY A 207 9.99 9.96 -14.89
N ALA A 208 10.23 10.25 -16.15
CA ALA A 208 10.31 11.63 -16.66
C ALA A 208 8.96 12.37 -16.58
N ILE A 209 7.88 11.72 -17.02
CA ILE A 209 6.53 12.32 -17.00
C ILE A 209 6.05 12.46 -15.55
N GLY A 210 6.25 11.43 -14.70
CA GLY A 210 5.88 11.50 -13.29
C GLY A 210 6.59 12.65 -12.58
N TYR A 211 7.89 12.82 -12.83
CA TYR A 211 8.66 13.94 -12.29
C TYR A 211 8.15 15.29 -12.81
N GLY A 212 7.98 15.42 -14.14
CA GLY A 212 7.53 16.66 -14.76
C GLY A 212 6.15 17.10 -14.33
N VAL A 213 5.17 16.16 -14.35
CA VAL A 213 3.79 16.44 -13.93
C VAL A 213 3.72 16.73 -12.43
N GLY A 214 4.47 15.99 -11.59
CA GLY A 214 4.56 16.25 -10.16
C GLY A 214 5.04 17.66 -9.83
N LYS A 215 6.13 18.11 -10.48
CA LYS A 215 6.65 19.50 -10.33
C LYS A 215 5.67 20.55 -10.84
N LEU A 216 5.04 20.29 -12.00
CA LEU A 216 4.04 21.19 -12.56
C LEU A 216 2.80 21.30 -11.65
N ALA A 217 2.35 20.19 -11.10
CA ALA A 217 1.22 20.17 -10.17
C ALA A 217 1.50 20.99 -8.90
N VAL A 218 2.70 20.84 -8.31
CA VAL A 218 3.13 21.67 -7.16
C VAL A 218 3.15 23.15 -7.51
N TYR A 219 3.64 23.50 -8.69
CA TYR A 219 3.66 24.89 -9.14
C TYR A 219 2.25 25.45 -9.33
N ILE A 220 1.36 24.68 -9.98
CA ILE A 220 -0.02 25.12 -10.25
C ILE A 220 -0.79 25.23 -8.95
N ILE A 221 -0.78 24.22 -8.07
CA ILE A 221 -1.59 24.21 -6.84
C ILE A 221 -1.24 25.39 -5.92
N ASN A 222 0.02 25.80 -5.87
CA ASN A 222 0.47 26.93 -5.05
C ASN A 222 0.13 28.32 -5.67
N LYS A 223 -0.18 28.34 -6.97
CA LYS A 223 -0.67 29.56 -7.66
C LYS A 223 -2.19 29.66 -7.74
N LEU A 224 -2.87 28.50 -7.67
CA LEU A 224 -4.32 28.47 -7.64
C LEU A 224 -4.81 29.07 -6.33
N ASN A 225 -5.60 30.16 -6.45
CA ASN A 225 -6.27 30.75 -5.32
C ASN A 225 -7.78 30.42 -5.44
N LEU A 226 -8.14 29.21 -4.98
CA LEU A 226 -9.51 28.74 -5.04
C LEU A 226 -10.25 29.07 -3.75
N ASP A 227 -11.43 29.66 -3.87
CA ASP A 227 -12.28 30.01 -2.71
C ASP A 227 -12.73 28.75 -1.94
N ASN A 228 -12.96 27.64 -2.67
CA ASN A 228 -13.35 26.37 -2.07
C ASN A 228 -12.15 25.43 -1.92
N LYS A 229 -11.76 25.15 -0.68
CA LYS A 229 -10.63 24.27 -0.34
C LYS A 229 -10.78 22.85 -0.88
N SER A 230 -11.98 22.30 -0.98
CA SER A 230 -12.23 20.95 -1.51
C SER A 230 -11.80 20.80 -2.98
N LEU A 231 -11.77 21.89 -3.75
CA LEU A 231 -11.33 21.85 -5.15
C LEU A 231 -9.84 21.53 -5.30
N TYR A 232 -9.02 21.80 -4.27
CA TYR A 232 -7.61 21.39 -4.29
C TYR A 232 -7.45 19.86 -4.32
N SER A 233 -8.29 19.14 -3.56
CA SER A 233 -8.31 17.69 -3.55
C SER A 233 -8.80 17.11 -4.87
N VAL A 234 -9.83 17.70 -5.48
CA VAL A 234 -10.34 17.32 -6.81
C VAL A 234 -9.29 17.57 -7.90
N PHE A 235 -8.58 18.71 -7.81
CA PHE A 235 -7.47 19.02 -8.71
C PHE A 235 -6.36 17.96 -8.64
N MET A 236 -5.97 17.54 -7.43
CA MET A 236 -4.97 16.49 -7.26
C MET A 236 -5.43 15.12 -7.79
N LEU A 237 -6.72 14.81 -7.66
CA LEU A 237 -7.29 13.60 -8.27
C LEU A 237 -7.19 13.66 -9.81
N ALA A 238 -7.50 14.80 -10.40
CA ALA A 238 -7.32 15.03 -11.83
C ALA A 238 -5.85 14.89 -12.26
N VAL A 239 -4.91 15.40 -11.44
CA VAL A 239 -3.46 15.24 -11.68
C VAL A 239 -3.07 13.77 -11.66
N ALA A 240 -3.56 12.96 -10.72
CA ALA A 240 -3.24 11.54 -10.63
C ALA A 240 -3.69 10.79 -11.91
N PHE A 241 -4.94 10.97 -12.32
CA PHE A 241 -5.48 10.33 -13.54
C PHE A 241 -4.82 10.85 -14.82
N PHE A 242 -4.59 12.16 -14.90
CA PHE A 242 -3.87 12.76 -16.04
C PHE A 242 -2.47 12.17 -16.15
N THR A 243 -1.74 12.07 -15.04
CA THR A 243 -0.38 11.51 -15.01
C THR A 243 -0.37 10.08 -15.56
N PHE A 244 -1.30 9.25 -15.11
CA PHE A 244 -1.43 7.88 -15.60
C PHE A 244 -1.70 7.85 -17.10
N ALA A 245 -2.81 8.45 -17.55
CA ALA A 245 -3.27 8.38 -18.93
C ALA A 245 -2.29 9.05 -19.89
N PHE A 246 -1.72 10.18 -19.52
CA PHE A 246 -0.73 10.87 -20.35
C PHE A 246 0.55 10.05 -20.52
N THR A 247 0.99 9.37 -19.46
CA THR A 247 2.17 8.49 -19.54
C THR A 247 1.91 7.28 -20.44
N ASP A 248 0.72 6.71 -20.37
CA ASP A 248 0.30 5.57 -21.19
C ASP A 248 0.29 5.90 -22.68
N LEU A 249 -0.11 7.13 -23.07
CA LEU A 249 -0.02 7.61 -24.47
C LEU A 249 1.38 7.50 -25.07
N PHE A 250 2.42 7.67 -24.25
CA PHE A 250 3.83 7.53 -24.63
C PHE A 250 4.37 6.11 -24.44
N LYS A 251 3.51 5.12 -24.17
CA LYS A 251 3.89 3.75 -23.82
C LYS A 251 4.82 3.69 -22.59
N GLY A 252 4.70 4.67 -21.70
CA GLY A 252 5.39 4.71 -20.41
C GLY A 252 4.60 3.95 -19.33
N ASN A 253 5.23 3.65 -18.21
CA ASN A 253 4.53 3.06 -17.07
C ASN A 253 3.76 4.12 -16.29
N GLY A 254 2.41 4.16 -16.47
CA GLY A 254 1.53 5.11 -15.79
C GLY A 254 1.54 4.98 -14.27
N TYR A 255 1.65 3.76 -13.73
CA TYR A 255 1.71 3.53 -12.28
C TYR A 255 2.99 4.09 -11.66
N LEU A 256 4.14 3.90 -12.34
CA LEU A 256 5.41 4.50 -11.93
C LEU A 256 5.32 6.02 -11.91
N ALA A 257 4.75 6.59 -12.97
CA ALA A 257 4.59 8.04 -13.09
C ALA A 257 3.71 8.61 -11.96
N VAL A 258 2.59 7.96 -11.67
CA VAL A 258 1.67 8.36 -10.59
C VAL A 258 2.34 8.29 -9.22
N TYR A 259 3.09 7.22 -8.92
CA TYR A 259 3.83 7.08 -7.67
C TYR A 259 4.90 8.16 -7.50
N ILE A 260 5.69 8.43 -8.56
CA ILE A 260 6.71 9.49 -8.53
C ILE A 260 6.07 10.88 -8.40
N ALA A 261 4.98 11.16 -9.12
CA ALA A 261 4.27 12.43 -8.99
C ALA A 261 3.73 12.63 -7.56
N GLY A 262 3.11 11.59 -6.98
CA GLY A 262 2.68 11.59 -5.58
C GLY A 262 3.82 11.88 -4.62
N MET A 263 4.97 11.21 -4.80
CA MET A 263 6.16 11.41 -3.96
C MET A 263 6.70 12.85 -4.04
N ILE A 264 6.72 13.46 -5.23
CA ILE A 264 7.16 14.84 -5.39
C ILE A 264 6.20 15.81 -4.71
N ILE A 265 4.90 15.61 -4.89
CA ILE A 265 3.86 16.46 -4.29
C ILE A 265 3.90 16.32 -2.76
N GLY A 266 3.98 15.10 -2.23
CA GLY A 266 4.02 14.82 -0.80
C GLY A 266 5.26 15.36 -0.07
N ASN A 267 6.39 15.53 -0.78
CA ASN A 267 7.62 16.12 -0.23
C ASN A 267 7.78 17.62 -0.57
N SER A 268 6.75 18.25 -1.12
CA SER A 268 6.73 19.67 -1.43
C SER A 268 5.76 20.40 -0.50
N LYS A 269 6.02 21.69 -0.24
CA LYS A 269 5.03 22.55 0.43
C LYS A 269 3.91 22.86 -0.57
N ILE A 270 2.72 22.38 -0.31
CA ILE A 270 1.51 22.60 -1.13
C ILE A 270 0.40 23.23 -0.30
N ALA A 271 -0.43 24.07 -0.98
CA ALA A 271 -1.60 24.65 -0.35
C ALA A 271 -2.62 23.56 0.05
N ASN A 272 -3.24 23.71 1.22
CA ASN A 272 -4.28 22.80 1.76
C ASN A 272 -3.85 21.32 1.83
N ARG A 273 -2.59 21.05 2.20
CA ARG A 273 -2.00 19.70 2.26
C ARG A 273 -2.84 18.74 3.10
N LYS A 274 -3.31 19.16 4.27
CA LYS A 274 -4.10 18.33 5.18
C LYS A 274 -5.41 17.87 4.57
N GLU A 275 -6.13 18.78 3.92
CA GLU A 275 -7.38 18.49 3.23
C GLU A 275 -7.17 17.51 2.07
N VAL A 276 -6.11 17.69 1.30
CA VAL A 276 -5.73 16.78 0.21
C VAL A 276 -5.40 15.39 0.76
N ALA A 277 -4.56 15.29 1.80
CA ALA A 277 -4.19 14.01 2.42
C ALA A 277 -5.43 13.29 2.96
N THR A 278 -6.28 13.95 3.74
CA THR A 278 -7.50 13.36 4.31
C THR A 278 -8.46 12.85 3.21
N PHE A 279 -8.57 13.59 2.12
CA PHE A 279 -9.40 13.18 0.98
C PHE A 279 -8.85 11.91 0.31
N PHE A 280 -7.53 11.85 0.08
CA PHE A 280 -6.90 10.67 -0.52
C PHE A 280 -6.92 9.46 0.40
N ASP A 281 -6.79 9.65 1.72
CA ASP A 281 -6.97 8.57 2.69
C ASP A 281 -8.37 7.96 2.59
N GLY A 282 -9.40 8.80 2.57
CA GLY A 282 -10.78 8.34 2.41
C GLY A 282 -11.03 7.61 1.09
N LEU A 283 -10.49 8.13 -0.03
CA LEU A 283 -10.59 7.48 -1.34
C LEU A 283 -9.82 6.16 -1.37
N THR A 284 -8.63 6.10 -0.80
CA THR A 284 -7.83 4.87 -0.71
C THR A 284 -8.60 3.77 -0.01
N TRP A 285 -9.20 4.04 1.14
CA TRP A 285 -10.05 3.08 1.84
C TRP A 285 -11.26 2.65 1.02
N LEU A 286 -11.96 3.61 0.41
CA LEU A 286 -13.12 3.31 -0.43
C LEU A 286 -12.74 2.36 -1.58
N PHE A 287 -11.68 2.71 -2.32
CA PHE A 287 -11.25 1.91 -3.46
C PHE A 287 -10.63 0.56 -3.06
N GLN A 288 -9.97 0.47 -1.91
CA GLN A 288 -9.55 -0.83 -1.37
C GLN A 288 -10.76 -1.73 -1.09
N ILE A 289 -11.80 -1.23 -0.42
CA ILE A 289 -13.01 -2.00 -0.13
C ILE A 289 -13.67 -2.45 -1.45
N VAL A 290 -13.92 -1.50 -2.36
CA VAL A 290 -14.57 -1.78 -3.65
C VAL A 290 -13.78 -2.82 -4.44
N MET A 291 -12.47 -2.66 -4.51
CA MET A 291 -11.56 -3.55 -5.24
C MET A 291 -11.60 -4.98 -4.70
N PHE A 292 -11.46 -5.15 -3.37
CA PHE A 292 -11.47 -6.49 -2.76
C PHE A 292 -12.85 -7.16 -2.88
N ILE A 293 -13.95 -6.40 -2.76
CA ILE A 293 -15.30 -6.92 -2.99
C ILE A 293 -15.48 -7.36 -4.44
N LEU A 294 -15.10 -6.51 -5.41
CA LEU A 294 -15.21 -6.83 -6.84
C LEU A 294 -14.40 -8.07 -7.20
N LEU A 295 -13.17 -8.17 -6.70
CA LEU A 295 -12.33 -9.35 -6.93
C LEU A 295 -12.94 -10.60 -6.28
N GLY A 296 -13.58 -10.47 -5.12
CA GLY A 296 -14.32 -11.56 -4.48
C GLY A 296 -15.56 -12.00 -5.28
N LEU A 297 -16.30 -11.04 -5.88
CA LEU A 297 -17.45 -11.33 -6.75
C LEU A 297 -17.03 -12.00 -8.07
N LEU A 298 -15.82 -11.69 -8.56
CA LEU A 298 -15.31 -12.16 -9.84
C LEU A 298 -14.85 -13.62 -9.81
N VAL A 299 -14.46 -14.13 -8.64
CA VAL A 299 -13.96 -15.49 -8.52
C VAL A 299 -15.10 -16.48 -8.43
N ASN A 300 -14.92 -17.63 -9.11
CA ASN A 300 -15.75 -18.81 -8.91
C ASN A 300 -15.06 -19.75 -7.92
N PRO A 301 -15.53 -19.87 -6.67
CA PRO A 301 -14.90 -20.70 -5.65
C PRO A 301 -14.71 -22.16 -6.05
N LYS A 302 -15.63 -22.75 -6.82
CA LYS A 302 -15.52 -24.16 -7.28
C LYS A 302 -14.34 -24.33 -8.25
N GLU A 303 -14.21 -23.42 -9.21
CA GLU A 303 -13.08 -23.47 -10.17
C GLU A 303 -11.75 -23.17 -9.47
N MET A 304 -11.72 -22.23 -8.55
CA MET A 304 -10.56 -21.94 -7.73
C MET A 304 -10.12 -23.16 -6.89
N LEU A 305 -11.07 -23.89 -6.30
CA LEU A 305 -10.75 -25.11 -5.55
C LEU A 305 -10.16 -26.22 -6.41
N ASN A 306 -10.54 -26.32 -7.68
CA ASN A 306 -9.92 -27.26 -8.63
C ASN A 306 -8.43 -26.92 -8.86
N ALA A 307 -8.08 -25.63 -8.85
CA ALA A 307 -6.68 -25.19 -8.98
C ALA A 307 -5.90 -25.24 -7.65
N ALA A 308 -6.59 -25.44 -6.51
CA ALA A 308 -6.02 -25.32 -5.17
C ALA A 308 -4.77 -26.19 -4.91
N PRO A 309 -4.69 -27.48 -5.31
CA PRO A 309 -3.50 -28.30 -5.03
C PRO A 309 -2.24 -27.73 -5.69
N VAL A 310 -2.35 -27.29 -6.94
CA VAL A 310 -1.23 -26.69 -7.67
C VAL A 310 -0.89 -25.30 -7.13
N ALA A 311 -1.92 -24.49 -6.88
CA ALA A 311 -1.77 -23.14 -6.31
C ALA A 311 -1.12 -23.19 -4.91
N LEU A 312 -1.45 -24.18 -4.08
CA LEU A 312 -0.82 -24.41 -2.78
C LEU A 312 0.68 -24.68 -2.92
N LEU A 313 1.08 -25.54 -3.87
CA LEU A 313 2.49 -25.84 -4.11
C LEU A 313 3.25 -24.62 -4.62
N ILE A 314 2.69 -23.90 -5.61
CA ILE A 314 3.30 -22.69 -6.16
C ILE A 314 3.41 -21.62 -5.08
N GLY A 315 2.34 -21.37 -4.31
CA GLY A 315 2.33 -20.39 -3.23
C GLY A 315 3.33 -20.73 -2.12
N THR A 316 3.38 -22.00 -1.71
CA THR A 316 4.34 -22.47 -0.72
C THR A 316 5.79 -22.31 -1.20
N PHE A 317 6.08 -22.70 -2.44
CA PHE A 317 7.40 -22.49 -3.04
C PHE A 317 7.76 -21.00 -3.08
N MET A 318 6.85 -20.17 -3.55
CA MET A 318 7.07 -18.72 -3.66
C MET A 318 7.35 -18.08 -2.29
N ILE A 319 6.56 -18.42 -1.26
CA ILE A 319 6.70 -17.85 0.10
C ILE A 319 7.99 -18.36 0.78
N LEU A 320 8.27 -19.65 0.69
CA LEU A 320 9.36 -20.28 1.46
C LEU A 320 10.70 -20.31 0.73
N ILE A 321 10.73 -20.27 -0.59
CA ILE A 321 11.95 -20.43 -1.40
C ILE A 321 12.12 -19.27 -2.37
N GLY A 322 11.18 -18.99 -3.24
CA GLY A 322 11.31 -18.03 -4.32
C GLY A 322 11.58 -16.60 -3.80
N ARG A 323 10.75 -16.12 -2.90
CA ARG A 323 10.91 -14.79 -2.31
C ARG A 323 12.14 -14.69 -1.39
N PRO A 324 12.41 -15.62 -0.44
CA PRO A 324 13.63 -15.56 0.35
C PRO A 324 14.89 -15.56 -0.51
N LEU A 325 14.98 -16.44 -1.51
CA LEU A 325 16.14 -16.51 -2.40
C LEU A 325 16.35 -15.18 -3.14
N SER A 326 15.28 -14.60 -3.68
CA SER A 326 15.32 -13.30 -4.36
C SER A 326 15.78 -12.18 -3.43
N VAL A 327 15.25 -12.09 -2.21
CA VAL A 327 15.61 -11.08 -1.22
C VAL A 327 17.08 -11.24 -0.78
N PHE A 328 17.51 -12.46 -0.48
CA PHE A 328 18.89 -12.68 -0.06
C PHE A 328 19.90 -12.34 -1.16
N ILE A 329 19.61 -12.71 -2.41
CA ILE A 329 20.47 -12.38 -3.56
C ILE A 329 20.48 -10.86 -3.80
N SER A 330 19.33 -10.22 -3.85
CA SER A 330 19.20 -8.78 -4.11
C SER A 330 19.89 -7.93 -3.03
N LEU A 331 19.85 -8.39 -1.79
CA LEU A 331 20.46 -7.66 -0.67
C LEU A 331 21.90 -8.07 -0.35
N LEU A 332 22.53 -8.94 -1.16
CA LEU A 332 23.96 -9.33 -0.97
C LEU A 332 24.90 -8.13 -0.87
N PRO A 333 24.76 -7.07 -1.72
CA PRO A 333 25.66 -5.91 -1.65
C PRO A 333 25.51 -5.09 -0.36
N PHE A 334 24.35 -5.15 0.30
CA PHE A 334 24.02 -4.29 1.46
C PHE A 334 24.36 -4.99 2.78
N ARG A 335 25.64 -4.97 3.15
CA ARG A 335 26.15 -5.69 4.34
C ARG A 335 25.63 -5.17 5.69
N ASN A 336 25.10 -3.96 5.74
CA ASN A 336 24.55 -3.35 6.96
C ASN A 336 23.22 -3.98 7.40
N LEU A 337 22.52 -4.72 6.51
CA LEU A 337 21.30 -5.41 6.84
C LEU A 337 21.60 -6.77 7.48
N THR A 338 21.08 -6.95 8.69
CA THR A 338 21.25 -8.21 9.44
C THR A 338 20.53 -9.38 8.74
N LYS A 339 20.99 -10.63 9.00
CA LYS A 339 20.31 -11.82 8.50
C LYS A 339 18.83 -11.88 8.98
N ARG A 340 18.56 -11.41 10.20
CA ARG A 340 17.21 -11.35 10.77
C ARG A 340 16.33 -10.38 9.97
N SER A 341 16.85 -9.18 9.65
CA SER A 341 16.15 -8.21 8.81
C SER A 341 15.84 -8.76 7.42
N ARG A 342 16.80 -9.41 6.74
CA ARG A 342 16.61 -10.04 5.42
C ARG A 342 15.56 -11.14 5.46
N PHE A 343 15.56 -11.97 6.51
CA PHE A 343 14.55 -13.00 6.69
C PHE A 343 13.16 -12.39 6.89
N TYR A 344 13.05 -11.33 7.71
CA TYR A 344 11.78 -10.64 7.91
C TYR A 344 11.25 -10.00 6.63
N ILE A 345 12.11 -9.30 5.86
CA ILE A 345 11.75 -8.73 4.54
C ILE A 345 11.25 -9.83 3.59
N SER A 346 11.87 -10.99 3.61
CA SER A 346 11.42 -12.15 2.82
C SER A 346 10.03 -12.61 3.23
N TRP A 347 9.75 -12.65 4.54
CA TRP A 347 8.47 -13.08 5.09
C TRP A 347 7.35 -12.03 4.86
N VAL A 348 7.69 -10.74 4.90
CA VAL A 348 6.76 -9.62 4.68
C VAL A 348 6.25 -9.52 3.24
N GLY A 349 6.69 -10.37 2.33
CA GLY A 349 6.21 -10.42 0.94
C GLY A 349 4.73 -10.81 0.80
N LEU A 350 3.84 -10.17 1.57
CA LEU A 350 2.39 -10.38 1.55
C LEU A 350 1.81 -9.95 0.20
N ARG A 351 0.93 -10.78 -0.37
CA ARG A 351 0.23 -10.50 -1.63
C ARG A 351 -1.14 -9.93 -1.35
N GLY A 352 -1.42 -8.75 -1.92
CA GLY A 352 -2.71 -8.07 -1.81
C GLY A 352 -3.58 -8.25 -3.05
N ALA A 353 -4.43 -7.26 -3.35
CA ALA A 353 -5.30 -7.28 -4.50
C ALA A 353 -4.56 -7.04 -5.83
N VAL A 354 -3.41 -6.36 -5.81
CA VAL A 354 -2.67 -5.99 -7.03
C VAL A 354 -2.31 -7.20 -7.91
N PRO A 355 -1.79 -8.32 -7.39
CA PRO A 355 -1.61 -9.55 -8.15
C PRO A 355 -2.87 -10.03 -8.87
N ILE A 356 -4.03 -9.97 -8.20
CA ILE A 356 -5.30 -10.43 -8.79
C ILE A 356 -5.72 -9.49 -9.92
N ILE A 357 -5.55 -8.16 -9.73
CA ILE A 357 -5.80 -7.18 -10.81
C ILE A 357 -4.89 -7.47 -12.00
N PHE A 358 -3.59 -7.69 -11.77
CA PHE A 358 -2.66 -8.00 -12.86
C PHE A 358 -2.99 -9.33 -13.54
N ALA A 359 -3.58 -10.30 -12.84
CA ALA A 359 -4.06 -11.54 -13.44
C ALA A 359 -5.30 -11.35 -14.34
N THR A 360 -6.01 -10.22 -14.27
CA THR A 360 -7.09 -9.91 -15.23
C THR A 360 -6.55 -9.51 -16.62
N TYR A 361 -5.32 -8.97 -16.69
CA TYR A 361 -4.75 -8.52 -17.98
C TYR A 361 -4.54 -9.65 -18.98
N PRO A 362 -3.98 -10.83 -18.63
CA PRO A 362 -3.92 -11.98 -19.52
C PRO A 362 -5.29 -12.45 -20.01
N VAL A 363 -6.31 -12.40 -19.11
CA VAL A 363 -7.69 -12.80 -19.43
C VAL A 363 -8.29 -11.85 -20.47
N VAL A 364 -8.15 -10.54 -20.25
CA VAL A 364 -8.64 -9.50 -21.17
C VAL A 364 -7.90 -9.53 -22.51
N ALA A 365 -6.61 -9.88 -22.49
CA ALA A 365 -5.79 -10.07 -23.71
C ALA A 365 -6.12 -11.37 -24.46
N GLY A 366 -6.97 -12.26 -23.91
CA GLY A 366 -7.38 -13.50 -24.56
C GLY A 366 -6.29 -14.58 -24.61
N ILE A 367 -5.33 -14.55 -23.69
CA ILE A 367 -4.25 -15.55 -23.62
C ILE A 367 -4.85 -16.89 -23.21
N GLU A 368 -4.49 -17.96 -23.94
CA GLU A 368 -4.94 -19.31 -23.62
C GLU A 368 -4.51 -19.74 -22.20
N GLY A 369 -5.44 -20.31 -21.44
CA GLY A 369 -5.19 -20.73 -20.05
C GLY A 369 -5.17 -19.59 -19.03
N SER A 370 -5.47 -18.35 -19.42
CA SER A 370 -5.43 -17.17 -18.50
C SER A 370 -6.43 -17.25 -17.36
N ASN A 371 -7.57 -17.93 -17.50
CA ASN A 371 -8.50 -18.20 -16.41
C ASN A 371 -7.86 -19.08 -15.32
N HIS A 372 -7.04 -20.05 -15.71
CA HIS A 372 -6.27 -20.82 -14.72
C HIS A 372 -5.24 -19.95 -14.00
N ILE A 373 -4.56 -19.04 -14.73
CA ILE A 373 -3.66 -18.04 -14.11
C ILE A 373 -4.41 -17.25 -13.07
N PHE A 374 -5.59 -16.72 -13.41
CA PHE A 374 -6.42 -15.92 -12.50
C PHE A 374 -6.79 -16.69 -11.23
N ASN A 375 -7.29 -17.93 -11.36
CA ASN A 375 -7.70 -18.77 -10.23
C ASN A 375 -6.51 -19.15 -9.34
N ILE A 376 -5.35 -19.46 -9.91
CA ILE A 376 -4.12 -19.76 -9.15
C ILE A 376 -3.65 -18.52 -8.38
N VAL A 377 -3.57 -17.35 -9.03
CA VAL A 377 -3.16 -16.09 -8.41
C VAL A 377 -4.10 -15.72 -7.27
N PHE A 378 -5.41 -15.87 -7.48
CA PHE A 378 -6.41 -15.58 -6.47
C PHE A 378 -6.22 -16.48 -5.23
N PHE A 379 -6.08 -17.80 -5.44
CA PHE A 379 -5.86 -18.74 -4.34
C PHE A 379 -4.56 -18.45 -3.57
N ILE A 380 -3.48 -18.14 -4.26
CA ILE A 380 -2.20 -17.82 -3.61
C ILE A 380 -2.29 -16.50 -2.84
N THR A 381 -3.03 -15.52 -3.33
CA THR A 381 -3.30 -14.27 -2.59
C THR A 381 -4.05 -14.57 -1.29
N LEU A 382 -5.09 -15.40 -1.33
CA LEU A 382 -5.79 -15.85 -0.12
C LEU A 382 -4.85 -16.55 0.86
N LEU A 383 -4.05 -17.49 0.36
CA LEU A 383 -3.06 -18.23 1.15
C LEU A 383 -2.07 -17.26 1.82
N SER A 384 -1.57 -16.28 1.08
CA SER A 384 -0.63 -15.27 1.56
C SER A 384 -1.27 -14.40 2.66
N LEU A 385 -2.48 -13.88 2.43
CA LEU A 385 -3.20 -13.06 3.41
C LEU A 385 -3.46 -13.83 4.71
N ILE A 386 -3.85 -15.12 4.61
CA ILE A 386 -4.10 -15.96 5.78
C ILE A 386 -2.79 -16.30 6.49
N LEU A 387 -1.82 -16.86 5.79
CA LEU A 387 -0.62 -17.42 6.41
C LEU A 387 0.39 -16.32 6.80
N GLN A 388 0.73 -15.43 5.87
CA GLN A 388 1.68 -14.36 6.15
C GLN A 388 1.03 -13.25 6.97
N GLY A 389 -0.19 -12.82 6.64
CA GLY A 389 -0.88 -11.74 7.35
C GLY A 389 -1.04 -12.00 8.85
N THR A 390 -1.44 -13.21 9.25
CA THR A 390 -1.63 -13.56 10.66
C THR A 390 -0.31 -13.76 11.43
N THR A 391 0.76 -14.12 10.73
CA THR A 391 2.07 -14.42 11.36
C THR A 391 3.07 -13.26 11.35
N LEU A 392 2.79 -12.16 10.64
CA LEU A 392 3.66 -10.98 10.56
C LEU A 392 4.11 -10.44 11.93
N PRO A 393 3.19 -10.19 12.90
CA PRO A 393 3.56 -9.71 14.22
C PRO A 393 4.41 -10.70 15.00
N LEU A 394 4.10 -12.00 14.88
CA LEU A 394 4.83 -13.06 15.52
C LEU A 394 6.31 -13.09 15.09
N PHE A 395 6.56 -12.97 13.77
CA PHE A 395 7.92 -12.93 13.24
C PHE A 395 8.65 -11.65 13.60
N ALA A 396 7.98 -10.49 13.64
CA ALA A 396 8.57 -9.24 14.14
C ALA A 396 9.09 -9.40 15.56
N HIS A 397 8.29 -10.00 16.45
CA HIS A 397 8.68 -10.26 17.86
C HIS A 397 9.78 -11.31 17.96
N LYS A 398 9.63 -12.47 17.32
CA LYS A 398 10.63 -13.56 17.41
C LYS A 398 12.00 -13.18 16.88
N LEU A 399 12.06 -12.31 15.88
CA LEU A 399 13.33 -11.84 15.32
C LEU A 399 13.91 -10.63 16.07
N GLY A 400 13.18 -10.08 17.06
CA GLY A 400 13.60 -8.93 17.86
C GLY A 400 13.57 -7.60 17.08
N LEU A 401 12.76 -7.53 16.01
CA LEU A 401 12.64 -6.38 15.11
C LEU A 401 11.48 -5.46 15.49
N SER A 402 10.63 -5.85 16.44
CA SER A 402 9.55 -5.05 16.94
C SER A 402 10.04 -3.89 17.80
N ALA A 403 9.42 -2.72 17.65
CA ALA A 403 9.53 -1.56 18.51
C ALA A 403 8.12 -1.12 18.92
N PRO A 404 7.97 -0.47 20.09
CA PRO A 404 6.70 0.19 20.38
C PRO A 404 6.41 1.25 19.33
N MET A 405 5.13 1.46 19.06
CA MET A 405 4.72 2.53 18.17
C MET A 405 4.93 3.85 18.92
N GLU A 406 5.69 4.77 18.34
CA GLU A 406 5.74 6.13 18.82
C GLU A 406 4.34 6.71 18.72
N LYS A 407 3.84 7.30 19.78
CA LYS A 407 2.56 7.99 19.75
C LYS A 407 2.71 9.16 18.80
N SER A 408 2.16 9.00 17.59
CA SER A 408 2.08 10.08 16.61
C SER A 408 0.98 11.03 17.08
N GLY A 409 1.35 12.25 17.40
CA GLY A 409 0.45 13.27 17.92
C GLY A 409 0.53 13.46 19.44
N ASN A 410 0.06 14.61 19.91
CA ASN A 410 -0.05 14.93 21.30
C ASN A 410 -1.31 14.32 21.94
N ASP A 411 -1.30 14.12 23.25
CA ASP A 411 -2.43 13.58 24.03
C ASP A 411 -3.69 14.48 24.00
N PHE A 412 -3.60 15.61 23.30
CA PHE A 412 -4.65 16.63 23.18
C PHE A 412 -5.39 16.57 21.84
N GLY A 413 -4.87 15.86 20.83
CA GLY A 413 -5.43 15.81 19.49
C GLY A 413 -5.34 17.16 18.74
N VAL A 414 -4.45 18.04 19.17
CA VAL A 414 -4.19 19.33 18.52
C VAL A 414 -3.06 19.16 17.51
N GLU A 415 -3.29 19.55 16.29
CA GLU A 415 -2.27 19.60 15.24
C GLU A 415 -2.11 21.05 14.79
N LEU A 416 -0.87 21.49 14.67
CA LEU A 416 -0.57 22.81 14.09
C LEU A 416 -0.65 22.75 12.57
N PRO A 417 -1.06 23.85 11.92
CA PRO A 417 -0.88 23.99 10.46
C PRO A 417 0.61 23.87 10.10
N ASP A 418 0.89 23.20 8.97
CA ASP A 418 2.27 22.99 8.44
C ASP A 418 3.02 24.32 8.13
N GLU A 419 2.30 25.46 8.19
CA GLU A 419 2.82 26.83 7.93
C GLU A 419 3.51 27.42 9.15
N ILE A 420 3.33 26.83 10.32
CA ILE A 420 3.88 27.31 11.59
C ILE A 420 5.13 26.49 11.94
N ASP A 421 6.31 27.08 11.82
CA ASP A 421 7.61 26.47 12.19
C ASP A 421 7.74 26.39 13.74
N THR A 422 6.83 25.66 14.39
CA THR A 422 6.86 25.42 15.83
C THR A 422 6.59 23.95 16.13
N GLU A 423 7.12 23.45 17.21
CA GLU A 423 6.92 22.09 17.69
C GLU A 423 5.92 22.04 18.85
N LEU A 424 5.00 21.06 18.80
CA LEU A 424 4.14 20.73 19.92
C LEU A 424 4.79 19.61 20.74
N THR A 425 4.98 19.86 22.03
CA THR A 425 5.56 18.88 22.96
C THR A 425 4.61 18.63 24.12
N ASP A 426 4.38 17.36 24.44
CA ASP A 426 3.62 16.96 25.63
C ASP A 426 4.56 16.90 26.84
N LEU A 427 4.18 17.60 27.90
CA LEU A 427 4.86 17.59 29.18
C LEU A 427 3.90 17.10 30.26
N THR A 428 4.30 16.08 31.02
CA THR A 428 3.51 15.64 32.19
C THR A 428 4.10 16.26 33.45
N VAL A 429 3.28 16.90 34.26
CA VAL A 429 3.70 17.52 35.50
C VAL A 429 4.16 16.45 36.49
N THR A 430 5.45 16.53 36.88
CA THR A 430 6.06 15.65 37.88
C THR A 430 6.12 16.34 39.26
N PRO A 431 6.25 15.60 40.36
CA PRO A 431 6.39 16.20 41.69
C PRO A 431 7.55 17.20 41.79
N GLU A 432 8.62 16.99 41.04
CA GLU A 432 9.82 17.83 41.02
C GLU A 432 9.57 19.19 40.39
N MET A 433 8.61 19.30 39.47
CA MET A 433 8.31 20.53 38.76
C MET A 433 7.45 21.54 39.51
N ILE A 434 6.83 21.11 40.63
CA ILE A 434 5.95 21.93 41.45
C ILE A 434 6.56 22.18 42.86
N VAL A 435 7.86 21.86 43.07
CA VAL A 435 8.53 22.08 44.33
C VAL A 435 8.67 23.56 44.69
N ASP A 436 8.94 24.41 43.70
CA ASP A 436 9.14 25.86 43.87
C ASP A 436 7.85 26.66 43.78
N GLY A 437 6.73 26.03 43.47
CA GLY A 437 5.40 26.63 43.33
C GLY A 437 4.52 25.74 42.43
N ASP A 438 3.22 25.75 42.72
CA ASP A 438 2.23 24.92 42.02
C ASP A 438 1.46 25.69 40.91
N THR A 439 1.74 26.99 40.74
CA THR A 439 1.10 27.78 39.71
C THR A 439 1.87 27.74 38.38
N LEU A 440 1.14 27.85 37.27
CA LEU A 440 1.75 27.86 35.94
C LEU A 440 2.79 28.98 35.75
N LYS A 441 2.69 30.06 36.51
CA LYS A 441 3.61 31.20 36.48
C LYS A 441 4.94 30.87 37.22
N GLU A 442 4.88 30.06 38.26
CA GLU A 442 6.03 29.70 39.10
C GLU A 442 6.81 28.50 38.57
N MET A 443 6.15 27.73 37.73
CA MET A 443 6.76 26.53 37.14
C MET A 443 7.86 26.89 36.13
N THR A 444 8.98 26.18 36.19
CA THR A 444 10.06 26.31 35.22
C THR A 444 9.72 25.55 33.95
N LEU A 445 9.38 26.27 32.89
CA LEU A 445 9.14 25.74 31.55
C LEU A 445 10.44 25.80 30.73
N PRO A 446 10.56 24.97 29.67
CA PRO A 446 11.66 25.10 28.71
C PRO A 446 11.69 26.52 28.09
N GLU A 447 12.88 27.06 27.84
CA GLU A 447 13.04 28.39 27.23
C GLU A 447 12.27 28.49 25.89
N GLY A 448 11.49 29.56 25.72
CA GLY A 448 10.70 29.78 24.52
C GLY A 448 9.44 28.94 24.39
N ALA A 449 9.09 28.15 25.42
CA ALA A 449 7.86 27.34 25.39
C ALA A 449 6.66 28.09 26.02
N LEU A 450 5.51 27.95 25.39
CA LEU A 450 4.22 28.47 25.88
C LEU A 450 3.26 27.30 26.08
N VAL A 451 2.54 27.27 27.21
CA VAL A 451 1.48 26.29 27.46
C VAL A 451 0.23 26.68 26.68
N MET A 452 -0.22 25.83 25.77
CA MET A 452 -1.45 26.04 24.98
C MET A 452 -2.69 25.52 25.68
N ILE A 453 -2.61 24.33 26.28
CA ILE A 453 -3.74 23.63 26.92
C ILE A 453 -3.19 22.80 28.09
N VAL A 454 -3.98 22.68 29.15
CA VAL A 454 -3.73 21.77 30.28
C VAL A 454 -4.83 20.70 30.31
N LYS A 455 -4.45 19.44 30.50
CA LYS A 455 -5.39 18.32 30.63
C LYS A 455 -5.24 17.66 31.99
N ARG A 456 -6.31 17.68 32.78
CA ARG A 456 -6.42 17.02 34.09
C ARG A 456 -7.39 15.86 33.99
N GLY A 457 -6.88 14.63 33.92
CA GLY A 457 -7.71 13.45 33.71
C GLY A 457 -8.44 13.49 32.35
N LYS A 458 -9.74 13.80 32.35
CA LYS A 458 -10.56 13.94 31.14
C LYS A 458 -10.94 15.39 30.82
N GLU A 459 -10.62 16.34 31.70
CA GLU A 459 -11.02 17.75 31.56
C GLU A 459 -9.89 18.56 30.93
N PHE A 460 -10.27 19.51 30.09
CA PHE A 460 -9.36 20.47 29.48
C PHE A 460 -9.50 21.82 30.20
N LEU A 461 -8.39 22.34 30.70
CA LEU A 461 -8.30 23.57 31.43
C LEU A 461 -7.61 24.64 30.57
N VAL A 462 -8.13 25.87 30.62
CA VAL A 462 -7.52 27.01 29.93
C VAL A 462 -6.31 27.45 30.75
N PRO A 463 -5.09 27.48 30.20
CA PRO A 463 -3.90 27.89 30.93
C PRO A 463 -3.94 29.38 31.22
N ASN A 464 -3.77 29.74 32.47
CA ASN A 464 -3.51 31.11 32.94
C ASN A 464 -2.44 31.06 34.02
N GLY A 465 -1.74 32.15 34.25
CA GLY A 465 -0.63 32.24 35.18
C GLY A 465 -0.94 31.82 36.63
N SER A 466 -2.22 31.92 37.05
CA SER A 466 -2.70 31.54 38.38
C SER A 466 -3.31 30.14 38.44
N LEU A 467 -3.26 29.38 37.38
CA LEU A 467 -3.75 28.00 37.37
C LEU A 467 -2.86 27.11 38.22
N HIS A 468 -3.44 26.52 39.28
CA HIS A 468 -2.77 25.54 40.13
C HIS A 468 -2.70 24.19 39.40
N LEU A 469 -1.46 23.72 39.20
CA LEU A 469 -1.18 22.45 38.53
C LEU A 469 -1.13 21.32 39.58
N GLN A 470 -1.48 20.14 39.15
CA GLN A 470 -1.42 18.91 39.95
C GLN A 470 -0.47 17.91 39.29
N VAL A 471 0.17 17.09 40.12
CA VAL A 471 1.00 15.99 39.64
C VAL A 471 0.14 15.09 38.74
N GLY A 472 0.63 14.81 37.53
CA GLY A 472 -0.09 14.04 36.54
C GLY A 472 -0.91 14.89 35.54
N ASP A 473 -1.01 16.21 35.71
CA ASP A 473 -1.53 17.11 34.69
C ASP A 473 -0.65 17.02 33.43
N LYS A 474 -1.27 17.01 32.27
CA LYS A 474 -0.58 17.04 30.99
C LYS A 474 -0.66 18.44 30.40
N LEU A 475 0.47 18.96 29.98
CA LEU A 475 0.60 20.28 29.36
C LEU A 475 0.93 20.09 27.89
N LEU A 476 0.22 20.77 27.00
CA LEU A 476 0.61 20.93 25.61
C LEU A 476 1.42 22.22 25.47
N LEU A 477 2.68 22.06 25.15
CA LEU A 477 3.61 23.17 24.95
C LEU A 477 3.77 23.44 23.45
N ILE A 478 3.86 24.71 23.10
CA ILE A 478 4.33 25.18 21.79
C ILE A 478 5.69 25.83 22.01
N SER A 479 6.69 25.45 21.25
CA SER A 479 8.03 26.03 21.25
C SER A 479 8.50 26.35 19.84
N GLU A 480 9.39 27.32 19.69
CA GLU A 480 10.03 27.55 18.40
C GLU A 480 10.82 26.27 18.00
N GLY A 481 10.57 25.76 16.80
CA GLY A 481 11.29 24.60 16.28
C GLY A 481 12.81 24.87 16.25
N GLU A 482 13.63 23.91 16.63
CA GLU A 482 15.09 24.01 16.46
C GLU A 482 15.39 24.34 14.99
N LYS A 483 15.87 25.54 14.73
CA LYS A 483 16.44 25.90 13.43
C LYS A 483 17.64 24.96 13.20
N ASN A 484 17.41 23.90 12.43
CA ASN A 484 18.51 23.09 11.92
C ASN A 484 19.50 24.03 11.22
N LYS A 485 20.63 24.28 11.90
CA LYS A 485 21.82 24.91 11.33
C LYS A 485 22.49 23.98 10.31
#